data_8595d2af35ceb65963ae90d0b32600f9
#
_entry.id   8595d2af35ceb65963ae90d0b32600f9
#
_cell.length_a   1.000
_cell.length_b   1.000
_cell.length_c   1.000
_cell.angle_alpha   90.00
_cell.angle_beta   90.00
_cell.angle_gamma   90.00
#
_symmetry.space_group_name_H-M   'P 1'
#
loop_
_entity.id
_entity.type
_entity.pdbx_description
1 polymer ?
#
loop_
_entity_poly.entity_id
_entity_poly.type
_entity_poly.pdbx_seq_one_letter_code
_entity_poly.pdbx_strand_id
1 'polypeptide(L)'
;MSRVNHQDLGQLNGPIVLFGGPYSNLLALDALFDRARALGVGADRMICTGDVVAYCADAHAVSDRMQDSGIAVVAGNCEKQLAAGAMDCGCGFEDGSACDLLSVGWYGYASAQITQAQRDWMGQVPDILSFHHAGKRYAVIHGGHHDIARFIWPVSPEALFDAEWQAVEHSIGPVDGIIAGHCGVAFERQTARGMWINAGVIGMPPNDGAPQTRFAVLDAG
;
A
#
# COMPACT_ATOMS: atom_id res chain seq x y z
N MET A 1 -2.65 -3.76 23.86
CA MET A 1 -2.74 -3.26 22.46
C MET A 1 -1.38 -2.69 22.10
N SER A 2 -0.72 -3.21 21.07
CA SER A 2 0.51 -2.62 20.55
C SER A 2 0.18 -1.22 20.04
N ARG A 3 1.07 -0.26 20.32
CA ARG A 3 0.90 1.12 19.84
C ARG A 3 1.02 1.10 18.32
N VAL A 4 0.01 1.64 17.61
CA VAL A 4 0.04 1.80 16.15
C VAL A 4 1.23 2.70 15.78
N ASN A 5 2.07 2.24 14.86
CA ASN A 5 3.20 3.04 14.36
C ASN A 5 2.66 4.02 13.31
N HIS A 6 2.55 5.30 13.68
CA HIS A 6 2.04 6.37 12.83
C HIS A 6 3.14 7.38 12.51
N GLN A 7 3.26 7.77 11.24
CA GLN A 7 4.14 8.84 10.79
C GLN A 7 3.32 9.93 10.08
N ASP A 8 3.49 11.17 10.51
CA ASP A 8 2.93 12.36 9.84
C ASP A 8 3.98 12.94 8.88
N LEU A 9 3.64 13.02 7.60
CA LEU A 9 4.49 13.58 6.54
C LEU A 9 4.38 15.11 6.45
N GLY A 10 3.48 15.73 7.24
CA GLY A 10 3.25 17.17 7.22
C GLY A 10 2.49 17.65 5.98
N GLN A 11 2.84 18.85 5.50
CA GLN A 11 2.21 19.47 4.33
C GLN A 11 2.90 19.04 3.04
N LEU A 12 2.15 18.43 2.12
CA LEU A 12 2.59 18.10 0.77
C LEU A 12 1.92 19.05 -0.24
N ASN A 13 2.72 19.69 -1.09
CA ASN A 13 2.24 20.67 -2.06
C ASN A 13 2.47 20.19 -3.51
N GLY A 14 1.53 20.53 -4.40
CA GLY A 14 1.53 20.05 -5.79
C GLY A 14 1.07 18.60 -5.91
N PRO A 15 1.13 18.00 -7.12
CA PRO A 15 0.61 16.66 -7.35
C PRO A 15 1.37 15.60 -6.55
N ILE A 16 0.63 14.63 -6.01
CA ILE A 16 1.13 13.50 -5.25
C ILE A 16 0.82 12.20 -6.00
N VAL A 17 1.80 11.34 -6.20
CA VAL A 17 1.61 10.01 -6.79
C VAL A 17 1.35 9.00 -5.67
N LEU A 18 0.21 8.31 -5.75
CA LEU A 18 -0.21 7.26 -4.83
C LEU A 18 -0.22 5.94 -5.57
N PHE A 19 0.43 4.91 -5.05
CA PHE A 19 0.50 3.61 -5.69
C PHE A 19 0.58 2.49 -4.65
N GLY A 20 0.18 1.30 -5.03
CA GLY A 20 0.31 0.12 -4.20
C GLY A 20 1.00 -1.01 -4.94
N GLY A 21 1.33 -2.04 -4.22
CA GLY A 21 1.80 -3.31 -4.70
C GLY A 21 2.84 -3.26 -5.82
N PRO A 22 4.09 -2.81 -5.58
CA PRO A 22 5.19 -3.08 -6.52
C PRO A 22 5.37 -4.57 -6.80
N TYR A 23 4.98 -5.43 -5.84
CA TYR A 23 4.89 -6.88 -6.00
C TYR A 23 6.18 -7.52 -6.54
N SER A 24 7.34 -7.08 -6.08
CA SER A 24 8.63 -7.59 -6.58
C SER A 24 8.80 -7.47 -8.10
N ASN A 25 8.15 -6.49 -8.74
CA ASN A 25 8.27 -6.21 -10.16
C ASN A 25 9.11 -4.94 -10.39
N LEU A 26 10.43 -5.12 -10.56
CA LEU A 26 11.37 -4.01 -10.72
C LEU A 26 11.06 -3.17 -11.95
N LEU A 27 10.70 -3.79 -13.07
CA LEU A 27 10.39 -3.08 -14.30
C LEU A 27 9.16 -2.18 -14.15
N ALA A 28 8.13 -2.65 -13.45
CA ALA A 28 6.94 -1.85 -13.19
C ALA A 28 7.25 -0.67 -12.24
N LEU A 29 8.10 -0.89 -11.23
CA LEU A 29 8.54 0.16 -10.31
C LEU A 29 9.35 1.24 -11.03
N ASP A 30 10.31 0.86 -11.86
CA ASP A 30 11.11 1.81 -12.65
C ASP A 30 10.24 2.59 -13.66
N ALA A 31 9.29 1.93 -14.30
CA ALA A 31 8.33 2.59 -15.20
C ALA A 31 7.45 3.62 -14.45
N LEU A 32 7.03 3.31 -13.20
CA LEU A 32 6.33 4.29 -12.35
C LEU A 32 7.23 5.47 -12.00
N PHE A 33 8.49 5.25 -11.65
CA PHE A 33 9.43 6.33 -11.32
C PHE A 33 9.67 7.25 -12.52
N ASP A 34 9.80 6.68 -13.72
CA ASP A 34 9.90 7.47 -14.96
C ASP A 34 8.63 8.28 -15.22
N ARG A 35 7.47 7.68 -14.97
CA ARG A 35 6.18 8.37 -15.11
C ARG A 35 6.00 9.50 -14.09
N ALA A 36 6.35 9.26 -12.83
CA ALA A 36 6.31 10.30 -11.78
C ALA A 36 7.23 11.48 -12.14
N ARG A 37 8.45 11.18 -12.60
CA ARG A 37 9.40 12.21 -13.08
C ARG A 37 8.82 13.02 -14.25
N ALA A 38 8.16 12.37 -15.20
CA ALA A 38 7.49 13.06 -16.33
C ALA A 38 6.32 13.94 -15.89
N LEU A 39 5.69 13.62 -14.74
CA LEU A 39 4.66 14.44 -14.09
C LEU A 39 5.25 15.56 -13.19
N GLY A 40 6.58 15.66 -13.07
CA GLY A 40 7.25 16.60 -12.17
C GLY A 40 7.10 16.24 -10.69
N VAL A 41 6.85 14.95 -10.37
CA VAL A 41 6.69 14.46 -9.00
C VAL A 41 8.00 13.78 -8.55
N GLY A 42 8.59 14.32 -7.48
CA GLY A 42 9.74 13.72 -6.82
C GLY A 42 9.34 12.67 -5.79
N ALA A 43 10.32 11.93 -5.28
CA ALA A 43 10.12 10.88 -4.28
C ALA A 43 9.45 11.40 -2.99
N ASP A 44 9.68 12.65 -2.63
CA ASP A 44 9.06 13.37 -1.51
C ASP A 44 7.54 13.54 -1.63
N ARG A 45 6.99 13.31 -2.82
CA ARG A 45 5.55 13.39 -3.12
C ARG A 45 5.04 12.09 -3.76
N MET A 46 5.70 10.98 -3.48
CA MET A 46 5.25 9.63 -3.81
C MET A 46 4.93 8.87 -2.54
N ILE A 47 3.82 8.15 -2.51
CA ILE A 47 3.39 7.36 -1.36
C ILE A 47 2.98 5.96 -1.84
N CYS A 48 3.59 4.94 -1.24
CA CYS A 48 3.28 3.53 -1.49
C CYS A 48 2.34 2.99 -0.40
N THR A 49 1.25 2.34 -0.80
CA THR A 49 0.28 1.72 0.11
C THR A 49 0.65 0.32 0.57
N GLY A 50 1.92 -0.10 0.44
CA GLY A 50 2.43 -1.39 0.92
C GLY A 50 2.47 -2.48 -0.15
N ASP A 51 2.77 -3.69 0.30
CA ASP A 51 3.01 -4.88 -0.53
C ASP A 51 4.11 -4.64 -1.58
N VAL A 52 5.24 -4.13 -1.11
CA VAL A 52 6.45 -3.93 -1.91
C VAL A 52 6.93 -5.25 -2.48
N VAL A 53 6.87 -6.29 -1.65
CA VAL A 53 7.30 -7.66 -1.98
C VAL A 53 6.11 -8.60 -2.02
N ALA A 54 5.82 -9.11 -3.21
CA ALA A 54 4.84 -10.19 -3.43
C ALA A 54 5.04 -10.79 -4.84
N TYR A 55 4.41 -11.88 -5.15
CA TYR A 55 4.14 -12.54 -6.44
C TYR A 55 5.30 -12.64 -7.45
N CYS A 56 5.99 -11.52 -7.79
CA CYS A 56 7.00 -11.48 -8.83
C CYS A 56 8.41 -11.82 -8.32
N ALA A 57 9.44 -11.75 -9.19
CA ALA A 57 10.71 -12.42 -8.94
C ALA A 57 11.79 -11.54 -8.28
N ASP A 58 11.68 -10.20 -8.34
CA ASP A 58 12.76 -9.29 -8.00
C ASP A 58 12.67 -8.76 -6.55
N ALA A 59 12.32 -9.61 -5.59
CA ALA A 59 12.04 -9.23 -4.19
C ALA A 59 13.16 -8.40 -3.57
N HIS A 60 14.42 -8.87 -3.71
CA HIS A 60 15.60 -8.16 -3.20
C HIS A 60 15.78 -6.79 -3.86
N ALA A 61 15.80 -6.76 -5.20
CA ALA A 61 16.06 -5.54 -5.95
C ALA A 61 14.98 -4.47 -5.77
N VAL A 62 13.71 -4.87 -5.70
CA VAL A 62 12.59 -3.95 -5.44
C VAL A 62 12.66 -3.38 -4.02
N SER A 63 13.02 -4.22 -3.02
CA SER A 63 13.21 -3.75 -1.64
C SER A 63 14.32 -2.71 -1.54
N ASP A 64 15.49 -2.97 -2.15
CA ASP A 64 16.59 -2.00 -2.18
C ASP A 64 16.16 -0.72 -2.89
N ARG A 65 15.51 -0.85 -4.04
CA ARG A 65 15.07 0.29 -4.84
C ARG A 65 14.07 1.18 -4.10
N MET A 66 13.17 0.58 -3.30
CA MET A 66 12.22 1.32 -2.46
C MET A 66 12.93 2.01 -1.29
N GLN A 67 13.85 1.33 -0.59
CA GLN A 67 14.64 1.92 0.49
C GLN A 67 15.46 3.13 0.00
N ASP A 68 16.22 2.94 -1.08
CA ASP A 68 17.09 3.97 -1.65
C ASP A 68 16.33 5.18 -2.19
N SER A 69 15.09 4.99 -2.60
CA SER A 69 14.25 6.07 -3.14
C SER A 69 13.83 7.10 -2.09
N GLY A 70 13.74 6.71 -0.81
CA GLY A 70 13.20 7.54 0.26
C GLY A 70 11.69 7.82 0.15
N ILE A 71 10.97 7.09 -0.69
CA ILE A 71 9.51 7.19 -0.83
C ILE A 71 8.84 6.76 0.47
N ALA A 72 7.79 7.47 0.88
CA ALA A 72 6.98 7.10 2.03
C ALA A 72 6.20 5.81 1.74
N VAL A 73 6.29 4.84 2.65
CA VAL A 73 5.65 3.51 2.52
C VAL A 73 4.82 3.22 3.76
N VAL A 74 3.61 2.71 3.59
CA VAL A 74 2.82 2.05 4.64
C VAL A 74 3.11 0.55 4.61
N ALA A 75 3.24 -0.09 5.76
CA ALA A 75 3.42 -1.53 5.81
C ALA A 75 2.19 -2.26 5.28
N GLY A 76 2.40 -3.16 4.32
CA GLY A 76 1.44 -4.18 3.94
C GLY A 76 1.55 -5.44 4.81
N ASN A 77 0.63 -6.39 4.62
CA ASN A 77 0.72 -7.68 5.28
C ASN A 77 2.03 -8.39 4.92
N CYS A 78 2.50 -8.29 3.68
CA CYS A 78 3.75 -8.92 3.25
C CYS A 78 4.96 -8.36 4.01
N GLU A 79 5.07 -7.03 4.19
CA GLU A 79 6.15 -6.42 4.99
C GLU A 79 6.11 -6.89 6.44
N LYS A 80 4.91 -6.95 7.06
CA LYS A 80 4.75 -7.43 8.45
C LYS A 80 5.21 -8.87 8.61
N GLN A 81 4.78 -9.75 7.72
CA GLN A 81 5.12 -11.18 7.77
C GLN A 81 6.60 -11.43 7.48
N LEU A 82 7.16 -10.77 6.47
CA LEU A 82 8.59 -10.89 6.16
C LEU A 82 9.48 -10.36 7.30
N ALA A 83 9.12 -9.24 7.91
CA ALA A 83 9.82 -8.69 9.08
C ALA A 83 9.76 -9.63 10.28
N ALA A 84 8.62 -10.27 10.51
CA ALA A 84 8.44 -11.23 11.59
C ALA A 84 9.09 -12.61 11.31
N GLY A 85 9.56 -12.87 10.08
CA GLY A 85 10.04 -14.19 9.67
C GLY A 85 8.94 -15.24 9.65
N ALA A 86 7.69 -14.83 9.42
CA ALA A 86 6.54 -15.71 9.37
C ALA A 86 6.63 -16.70 8.19
N MET A 87 5.83 -17.75 8.25
CA MET A 87 5.85 -18.84 7.24
C MET A 87 4.89 -18.60 6.07
N ASP A 88 4.01 -17.59 6.17
CA ASP A 88 3.00 -17.25 5.17
C ASP A 88 2.90 -15.73 4.95
N CYS A 89 2.24 -15.32 3.88
CA CYS A 89 2.12 -13.90 3.49
C CYS A 89 1.14 -13.10 4.35
N GLY A 90 0.28 -13.74 5.15
CA GLY A 90 -0.82 -13.09 5.86
C GLY A 90 -1.82 -12.39 4.93
N CYS A 91 -2.02 -12.91 3.70
CA CYS A 91 -2.80 -12.25 2.66
C CYS A 91 -4.33 -12.32 2.88
N GLY A 92 -4.79 -13.11 3.86
CA GLY A 92 -6.22 -13.27 4.17
C GLY A 92 -7.00 -14.06 3.12
N PHE A 93 -6.32 -14.88 2.30
CA PHE A 93 -6.99 -15.78 1.35
C PHE A 93 -7.74 -16.89 2.08
N GLU A 94 -8.81 -17.37 1.46
CA GLU A 94 -9.56 -18.54 1.97
C GLU A 94 -8.66 -19.78 1.93
N ASP A 95 -8.60 -20.50 3.05
CA ASP A 95 -7.78 -21.71 3.22
C ASP A 95 -8.05 -22.72 2.11
N GLY A 96 -7.01 -23.23 1.46
CA GLY A 96 -7.08 -24.18 0.38
C GLY A 96 -7.55 -23.60 -0.96
N SER A 97 -7.81 -22.31 -1.06
CA SER A 97 -8.08 -21.64 -2.35
C SER A 97 -6.86 -21.67 -3.25
N ALA A 98 -7.06 -21.46 -4.56
CA ALA A 98 -5.96 -21.35 -5.51
C ALA A 98 -4.97 -20.24 -5.13
N CYS A 99 -5.47 -19.11 -4.61
CA CYS A 99 -4.63 -18.00 -4.17
C CYS A 99 -3.81 -18.38 -2.93
N ASP A 100 -4.41 -19.08 -1.96
CA ASP A 100 -3.71 -19.57 -0.78
C ASP A 100 -2.59 -20.54 -1.18
N LEU A 101 -2.89 -21.57 -1.98
CA LEU A 101 -1.90 -22.56 -2.43
C LEU A 101 -0.75 -21.92 -3.24
N LEU A 102 -1.05 -20.95 -4.11
CA LEU A 102 -0.03 -20.24 -4.87
C LEU A 102 0.80 -19.31 -3.99
N SER A 103 0.22 -18.79 -2.91
CA SER A 103 0.92 -17.88 -1.99
C SER A 103 2.10 -18.55 -1.29
N VAL A 104 1.99 -19.81 -0.95
CA VAL A 104 3.09 -20.61 -0.35
C VAL A 104 4.34 -20.58 -1.24
N GLY A 105 4.16 -20.75 -2.55
CA GLY A 105 5.28 -20.79 -3.51
C GLY A 105 5.99 -19.43 -3.64
N TRP A 106 5.26 -18.38 -3.97
CA TRP A 106 5.88 -17.07 -4.17
C TRP A 106 6.41 -16.46 -2.86
N TYR A 107 5.71 -16.69 -1.74
CA TYR A 107 6.16 -16.14 -0.45
C TYR A 107 7.45 -16.83 0.03
N GLY A 108 7.54 -18.15 -0.07
CA GLY A 108 8.76 -18.89 0.23
C GLY A 108 9.94 -18.43 -0.62
N TYR A 109 9.72 -18.24 -1.92
CA TYR A 109 10.73 -17.73 -2.85
C TYR A 109 11.19 -16.31 -2.47
N ALA A 110 10.26 -15.40 -2.25
CA ALA A 110 10.54 -14.02 -1.85
C ALA A 110 11.27 -13.96 -0.49
N SER A 111 10.78 -14.70 0.50
CA SER A 111 11.38 -14.79 1.83
C SER A 111 12.84 -15.26 1.80
N ALA A 112 13.19 -16.17 0.89
CA ALA A 112 14.57 -16.63 0.71
C ALA A 112 15.51 -15.58 0.11
N GLN A 113 14.98 -14.58 -0.60
CA GLN A 113 15.77 -13.50 -1.22
C GLN A 113 15.97 -12.30 -0.31
N ILE A 114 15.05 -12.04 0.61
CA ILE A 114 15.06 -10.87 1.50
C ILE A 114 16.15 -11.04 2.56
N THR A 115 17.05 -10.06 2.61
CA THR A 115 18.13 -10.00 3.61
C THR A 115 17.60 -9.59 4.99
N GLN A 116 18.42 -9.81 6.04
CA GLN A 116 18.05 -9.35 7.39
C GLN A 116 17.89 -7.83 7.45
N ALA A 117 18.76 -7.06 6.77
CA ALA A 117 18.64 -5.61 6.73
C ALA A 117 17.32 -5.13 6.10
N GLN A 118 16.86 -5.82 5.04
CA GLN A 118 15.57 -5.52 4.42
C GLN A 118 14.39 -5.91 5.34
N ARG A 119 14.48 -7.03 6.08
CA ARG A 119 13.49 -7.40 7.11
C ARG A 119 13.42 -6.36 8.23
N ASP A 120 14.58 -5.87 8.69
CA ASP A 120 14.67 -4.85 9.73
C ASP A 120 14.04 -3.53 9.25
N TRP A 121 14.25 -3.15 8.00
CA TRP A 121 13.56 -2.01 7.38
C TRP A 121 12.06 -2.21 7.32
N MET A 122 11.58 -3.35 6.81
CA MET A 122 10.16 -3.67 6.75
C MET A 122 9.50 -3.60 8.13
N GLY A 123 10.22 -4.02 9.18
CA GLY A 123 9.75 -3.93 10.57
C GLY A 123 9.62 -2.50 11.11
N GLN A 124 10.25 -1.52 10.47
CA GLN A 124 10.20 -0.11 10.86
C GLN A 124 9.17 0.69 10.05
N VAL A 125 8.68 0.15 8.93
CA VAL A 125 7.67 0.81 8.09
C VAL A 125 6.39 1.07 8.91
N PRO A 126 5.82 2.30 8.89
CA PRO A 126 4.65 2.65 9.70
C PRO A 126 3.38 1.89 9.29
N ASP A 127 2.47 1.73 10.25
CA ASP A 127 1.14 1.16 10.04
C ASP A 127 0.20 2.16 9.36
N ILE A 128 0.38 3.46 9.68
CA ILE A 128 -0.42 4.55 9.14
C ILE A 128 0.52 5.71 8.78
N LEU A 129 0.32 6.30 7.61
CA LEU A 129 0.83 7.63 7.29
C LEU A 129 -0.30 8.65 7.36
N SER A 130 0.04 9.91 7.66
CA SER A 130 -0.87 11.03 7.43
C SER A 130 -0.14 12.18 6.76
N PHE A 131 -0.90 13.03 6.05
CA PHE A 131 -0.37 14.24 5.44
C PHE A 131 -1.49 15.26 5.21
N HIS A 132 -1.10 16.52 5.02
CA HIS A 132 -2.02 17.59 4.60
C HIS A 132 -1.79 17.90 3.11
N HIS A 133 -2.87 18.09 2.35
CA HIS A 133 -2.82 18.48 0.95
C HIS A 133 -4.07 19.29 0.59
N ALA A 134 -3.90 20.43 -0.06
CA ALA A 134 -5.00 21.31 -0.48
C ALA A 134 -6.03 21.62 0.63
N GLY A 135 -5.55 21.87 1.87
CA GLY A 135 -6.39 22.17 3.03
C GLY A 135 -7.13 20.99 3.64
N LYS A 136 -6.88 19.77 3.17
CA LYS A 136 -7.45 18.51 3.68
C LYS A 136 -6.38 17.65 4.33
N ARG A 137 -6.79 16.85 5.31
CA ARG A 137 -5.94 15.84 5.95
C ARG A 137 -6.29 14.45 5.44
N TYR A 138 -5.28 13.71 5.02
CA TYR A 138 -5.42 12.34 4.52
C TYR A 138 -4.71 11.36 5.44
N ALA A 139 -5.31 10.18 5.62
CA ALA A 139 -4.64 9.01 6.16
C ALA A 139 -4.32 8.04 5.04
N VAL A 140 -3.21 7.30 5.17
CA VAL A 140 -2.84 6.19 4.28
C VAL A 140 -2.72 4.94 5.13
N ILE A 141 -3.43 3.89 4.73
CA ILE A 141 -3.41 2.55 5.33
C ILE A 141 -3.20 1.51 4.22
N HIS A 142 -2.88 0.27 4.59
CA HIS A 142 -2.74 -0.78 3.57
C HIS A 142 -4.09 -1.37 3.14
N GLY A 143 -4.74 -2.14 3.98
CA GLY A 143 -6.08 -2.72 3.78
C GLY A 143 -7.08 -2.12 4.75
N GLY A 144 -7.34 -2.79 5.89
CA GLY A 144 -8.09 -2.22 7.00
C GLY A 144 -7.18 -1.80 8.16
N HIS A 145 -7.71 -0.95 9.06
CA HIS A 145 -6.98 -0.48 10.25
C HIS A 145 -6.75 -1.59 11.29
N HIS A 146 -7.78 -2.39 11.55
CA HIS A 146 -7.69 -3.50 12.52
C HIS A 146 -7.22 -4.82 11.90
N ASP A 147 -7.48 -4.98 10.63
CA ASP A 147 -7.10 -6.14 9.86
C ASP A 147 -6.40 -5.66 8.58
N ILE A 148 -5.08 -5.72 8.61
CA ILE A 148 -4.23 -5.22 7.54
C ILE A 148 -4.52 -5.90 6.19
N ALA A 149 -4.97 -7.16 6.21
CA ALA A 149 -5.31 -7.95 5.03
C ALA A 149 -6.80 -7.88 4.66
N ARG A 150 -7.54 -6.92 5.20
CA ARG A 150 -8.95 -6.76 4.87
C ARG A 150 -9.14 -6.26 3.45
N PHE A 151 -9.83 -7.07 2.65
CA PHE A 151 -10.25 -6.66 1.31
C PHE A 151 -11.41 -5.66 1.39
N ILE A 152 -11.19 -4.45 0.91
CA ILE A 152 -12.21 -3.40 0.79
C ILE A 152 -12.39 -3.10 -0.70
N TRP A 153 -13.58 -3.42 -1.19
CA TRP A 153 -13.93 -3.32 -2.61
C TRP A 153 -14.78 -2.08 -2.89
N PRO A 154 -14.85 -1.61 -4.15
CA PRO A 154 -15.73 -0.48 -4.50
C PRO A 154 -17.20 -0.73 -4.16
N VAL A 155 -17.62 -2.00 -4.12
CA VAL A 155 -18.99 -2.45 -3.80
C VAL A 155 -19.18 -2.87 -2.34
N SER A 156 -18.17 -2.75 -1.49
CA SER A 156 -18.29 -3.06 -0.06
C SER A 156 -19.38 -2.23 0.60
N PRO A 157 -20.07 -2.75 1.63
CA PRO A 157 -21.09 -2.01 2.35
C PRO A 157 -20.56 -0.70 2.96
N GLU A 158 -21.38 0.36 2.98
CA GLU A 158 -21.03 1.65 3.59
C GLU A 158 -20.57 1.51 5.04
N ALA A 159 -21.21 0.62 5.81
CA ALA A 159 -20.83 0.34 7.20
C ALA A 159 -19.40 -0.15 7.37
N LEU A 160 -18.81 -0.82 6.35
CA LEU A 160 -17.42 -1.23 6.39
C LEU A 160 -16.49 -0.02 6.29
N PHE A 161 -16.75 0.89 5.34
CA PHE A 161 -15.98 2.13 5.22
C PHE A 161 -16.10 2.99 6.48
N ASP A 162 -17.31 3.09 7.06
CA ASP A 162 -17.53 3.86 8.28
C ASP A 162 -16.76 3.27 9.48
N ALA A 163 -16.74 1.95 9.64
CA ALA A 163 -15.98 1.29 10.70
C ALA A 163 -14.47 1.51 10.59
N GLU A 164 -13.91 1.39 9.40
CA GLU A 164 -12.48 1.65 9.17
C GLU A 164 -12.14 3.13 9.39
N TRP A 165 -13.02 4.03 8.95
CA TRP A 165 -12.85 5.46 9.16
C TRP A 165 -12.80 5.81 10.64
N GLN A 166 -13.76 5.29 11.44
CA GLN A 166 -13.79 5.49 12.89
C GLN A 166 -12.52 4.95 13.56
N ALA A 167 -12.03 3.80 13.11
CA ALA A 167 -10.82 3.19 13.67
C ALA A 167 -9.57 4.05 13.37
N VAL A 168 -9.45 4.59 12.16
CA VAL A 168 -8.37 5.50 11.77
C VAL A 168 -8.45 6.79 12.61
N GLU A 169 -9.62 7.44 12.68
CA GLU A 169 -9.79 8.67 13.45
C GLU A 169 -9.55 8.48 14.95
N HIS A 170 -9.92 7.32 15.50
CA HIS A 170 -9.60 6.99 16.89
C HIS A 170 -8.09 6.94 17.14
N SER A 171 -7.31 6.50 16.16
CA SER A 171 -5.85 6.32 16.28
C SER A 171 -5.07 7.60 16.05
N ILE A 172 -5.45 8.41 15.06
CA ILE A 172 -4.64 9.55 14.60
C ILE A 172 -5.41 10.88 14.56
N GLY A 173 -6.68 10.91 14.97
CA GLY A 173 -7.56 12.08 14.91
C GLY A 173 -8.26 12.23 13.56
N PRO A 174 -9.10 13.30 13.41
CA PRO A 174 -9.95 13.50 12.24
C PRO A 174 -9.18 13.56 10.92
N VAL A 175 -9.78 12.99 9.86
CA VAL A 175 -9.25 13.01 8.48
C VAL A 175 -10.37 13.30 7.48
N ASP A 176 -10.03 13.91 6.33
CA ASP A 176 -10.94 14.25 5.25
C ASP A 176 -10.94 13.21 4.12
N GLY A 177 -9.94 12.33 4.11
CA GLY A 177 -9.79 11.27 3.13
C GLY A 177 -8.96 10.10 3.65
N ILE A 178 -9.27 8.90 3.17
CA ILE A 178 -8.48 7.69 3.41
C ILE A 178 -7.99 7.14 2.08
N ILE A 179 -6.69 6.84 2.02
CA ILE A 179 -6.02 6.21 0.90
C ILE A 179 -5.66 4.79 1.33
N ALA A 180 -6.01 3.80 0.51
CA ALA A 180 -5.79 2.39 0.81
C ALA A 180 -5.19 1.63 -0.39
N GLY A 181 -4.82 0.39 -0.16
CA GLY A 181 -4.30 -0.57 -1.14
C GLY A 181 -4.94 -1.95 -0.99
N HIS A 182 -4.10 -2.99 -0.87
CA HIS A 182 -4.38 -4.40 -0.61
C HIS A 182 -5.25 -5.11 -1.65
N CYS A 183 -6.47 -4.64 -1.91
CA CYS A 183 -7.37 -5.34 -2.84
C CYS A 183 -6.92 -5.30 -4.31
N GLY A 184 -5.92 -4.51 -4.66
CA GLY A 184 -5.32 -4.46 -6.00
C GLY A 184 -6.15 -3.71 -7.05
N VAL A 185 -7.39 -3.32 -6.74
CA VAL A 185 -8.30 -2.62 -7.66
C VAL A 185 -8.29 -1.13 -7.37
N ALA A 186 -7.91 -0.32 -8.35
CA ALA A 186 -7.95 1.14 -8.24
C ALA A 186 -9.39 1.65 -8.32
N PHE A 187 -9.82 2.43 -7.32
CA PHE A 187 -11.12 3.09 -7.32
C PHE A 187 -11.16 4.30 -6.40
N GLU A 188 -12.13 5.16 -6.64
CA GLU A 188 -12.52 6.24 -5.75
C GLU A 188 -13.98 6.02 -5.32
N ARG A 189 -14.26 6.32 -4.05
CA ARG A 189 -15.62 6.25 -3.52
C ARG A 189 -15.88 7.40 -2.56
N GLN A 190 -16.89 8.19 -2.86
CA GLN A 190 -17.43 9.15 -1.90
C GLN A 190 -18.23 8.37 -0.84
N THR A 191 -17.79 8.41 0.40
CA THR A 191 -18.48 7.86 1.56
C THR A 191 -19.23 8.98 2.31
N ALA A 192 -20.00 8.62 3.31
CA ALA A 192 -20.66 9.58 4.19
C ALA A 192 -19.68 10.48 4.97
N ARG A 193 -18.44 10.02 5.19
CA ARG A 193 -17.41 10.75 5.96
C ARG A 193 -16.42 11.52 5.10
N GLY A 194 -16.16 11.09 3.87
CA GLY A 194 -15.18 11.70 2.98
C GLY A 194 -14.79 10.80 1.82
N MET A 195 -13.70 11.12 1.15
CA MET A 195 -13.22 10.38 -0.01
C MET A 195 -12.38 9.17 0.41
N TRP A 196 -12.76 7.97 -0.06
CA TRP A 196 -11.94 6.77 -0.02
C TRP A 196 -11.28 6.55 -1.37
N ILE A 197 -9.96 6.41 -1.40
CA ILE A 197 -9.17 6.16 -2.61
C ILE A 197 -8.43 4.85 -2.43
N ASN A 198 -8.62 3.89 -3.32
CA ASN A 198 -7.70 2.77 -3.44
C ASN A 198 -6.72 3.06 -4.58
N ALA A 199 -5.43 3.09 -4.27
CA ALA A 199 -4.39 3.47 -5.21
C ALA A 199 -4.16 2.42 -6.32
N GLY A 200 -4.78 1.24 -6.21
CA GLY A 200 -4.49 0.11 -7.09
C GLY A 200 -3.10 -0.47 -6.83
N VAL A 201 -2.60 -1.25 -7.77
CA VAL A 201 -1.27 -1.87 -7.74
C VAL A 201 -0.55 -1.68 -9.07
N ILE A 202 0.78 -1.62 -9.01
CA ILE A 202 1.60 -1.43 -10.20
C ILE A 202 2.33 -2.69 -10.66
N GLY A 203 2.54 -3.65 -9.75
CA GLY A 203 3.34 -4.85 -10.03
C GLY A 203 2.64 -5.89 -10.90
N MET A 204 1.31 -5.91 -10.90
CA MET A 204 0.49 -6.80 -11.72
C MET A 204 -0.76 -6.07 -12.22
N PRO A 205 -1.25 -6.34 -13.44
CA PRO A 205 -2.51 -5.79 -13.90
C PRO A 205 -3.67 -6.37 -13.07
N PRO A 206 -4.74 -5.58 -12.84
CA PRO A 206 -5.96 -6.12 -12.25
C PRO A 206 -6.57 -7.17 -13.20
N ASN A 207 -7.27 -8.15 -12.64
CA ASN A 207 -7.89 -9.22 -13.43
C ASN A 207 -9.18 -8.72 -14.13
N ASP A 208 -9.07 -7.63 -14.90
CA ASP A 208 -10.16 -6.99 -15.66
C ASP A 208 -10.01 -7.16 -17.18
N GLY A 209 -9.05 -7.99 -17.61
CA GLY A 209 -8.73 -8.24 -19.01
C GLY A 209 -7.81 -7.20 -19.65
N ALA A 210 -7.46 -6.12 -18.95
CA ALA A 210 -6.51 -5.12 -19.42
C ALA A 210 -5.08 -5.45 -18.98
N PRO A 211 -4.05 -5.26 -19.84
CA PRO A 211 -2.65 -5.50 -19.44
C PRO A 211 -2.01 -4.34 -18.65
N GLN A 212 -2.75 -3.23 -18.47
CA GLN A 212 -2.24 -2.04 -17.79
C GLN A 212 -2.42 -2.13 -16.29
N THR A 213 -1.42 -1.65 -15.55
CA THR A 213 -1.50 -1.39 -14.12
C THR A 213 -1.97 0.05 -13.86
N ARG A 214 -2.28 0.38 -12.61
CA ARG A 214 -2.85 1.69 -12.26
C ARG A 214 -2.19 2.26 -11.02
N PHE A 215 -2.11 3.58 -10.99
CA PHE A 215 -1.77 4.39 -9.83
C PHE A 215 -2.68 5.62 -9.81
N ALA A 216 -2.78 6.32 -8.69
CA ALA A 216 -3.55 7.54 -8.57
C ALA A 216 -2.64 8.77 -8.51
N VAL A 217 -3.15 9.91 -8.97
CA VAL A 217 -2.54 11.22 -8.77
C VAL A 217 -3.53 12.08 -8.00
N LEU A 218 -3.12 12.51 -6.80
CA LEU A 218 -3.86 13.47 -6.01
C LEU A 218 -3.36 14.86 -6.37
N ASP A 219 -4.22 15.66 -6.97
CA ASP A 219 -3.91 17.03 -7.37
C ASP A 219 -4.81 18.03 -6.63
N ALA A 220 -4.37 19.26 -6.52
CA ALA A 220 -5.11 20.32 -5.82
C ALA A 220 -6.30 20.88 -6.63
N GLY A 221 -6.49 20.43 -7.89
CA GLY A 221 -7.54 20.90 -8.81
C GLY A 221 -7.09 22.11 -9.60
#